data_9c4fde8e288e419329f43d7ea44fe560
#
_entry.id   9c4fde8e288e419329f43d7ea44fe560
#
_cell.length_a   1.000
_cell.length_b   1.000
_cell.length_c   1.000
_cell.angle_alpha   90.00
_cell.angle_beta   90.00
_cell.angle_gamma   90.00
#
_symmetry.space_group_name_H-M   'P 1'
#
loop_
_entity.id
_entity.type
_entity.pdbx_description
1 polymer ?
#
loop_
_entity_poly.entity_id
_entity_poly.type
_entity_poly.pdbx_seq_one_letter_code
_entity_poly.pdbx_strand_id
1 'polypeptide(L)'
;MTLHQEASAAPVSDRPAPPALGDLIRPQAEIFDYPAFLDGLDRARAEGAAPQEIRAAGMAHLAAARKAGRAAIAEGFEADPFAARRVTRSYTWLTDCLVLGAMEIATTHLHPLPSPTEGERIALLAVGGYGRG
;
A
#
# COMPACT_ATOMS: atom_id res chain seq x y z
N MET A 1 -18.28 -35.22 4.70
CA MET A 1 -18.52 -34.10 3.75
C MET A 1 -17.74 -32.91 4.26
N THR A 2 -16.54 -32.71 3.74
CA THR A 2 -15.67 -31.60 4.14
C THR A 2 -16.12 -30.36 3.40
N LEU A 3 -16.75 -29.45 4.12
CA LEU A 3 -16.94 -28.10 3.64
C LEU A 3 -15.58 -27.42 3.61
N HIS A 4 -14.94 -27.40 2.44
CA HIS A 4 -13.87 -26.46 2.19
C HIS A 4 -14.49 -25.06 2.22
N GLN A 5 -14.48 -24.46 3.40
CA GLN A 5 -14.68 -23.04 3.50
C GLN A 5 -13.39 -22.41 2.96
N GLU A 6 -13.40 -22.12 1.65
CA GLU A 6 -12.40 -21.24 1.09
C GLU A 6 -12.45 -19.96 1.94
N ALA A 7 -11.34 -19.68 2.64
CA ALA A 7 -11.19 -18.40 3.30
C ALA A 7 -11.23 -17.34 2.20
N SER A 8 -12.41 -16.80 1.96
CA SER A 8 -12.62 -15.68 1.05
C SER A 8 -11.76 -14.54 1.58
N ALA A 9 -10.76 -14.11 0.79
CA ALA A 9 -10.05 -12.88 1.08
C ALA A 9 -11.09 -11.79 1.32
N ALA A 10 -10.93 -10.99 2.39
CA ALA A 10 -11.79 -9.85 2.64
C ALA A 10 -11.92 -9.03 1.35
N PRO A 11 -13.12 -8.57 0.99
CA PRO A 11 -13.28 -7.73 -0.19
C PRO A 11 -12.31 -6.54 -0.11
N VAL A 12 -11.81 -6.09 -1.25
CA VAL A 12 -10.83 -4.99 -1.34
C VAL A 12 -11.27 -3.75 -0.53
N SER A 13 -12.59 -3.56 -0.41
CA SER A 13 -13.19 -2.47 0.37
C SER A 13 -12.95 -2.56 1.88
N ASP A 14 -12.65 -3.75 2.42
CA ASP A 14 -12.47 -3.96 3.87
C ASP A 14 -11.00 -4.01 4.29
N ARG A 15 -10.09 -3.89 3.35
CA ARG A 15 -8.65 -3.86 3.62
C ARG A 15 -8.22 -2.46 4.06
N PRO A 16 -7.24 -2.36 4.98
CA PRO A 16 -6.65 -1.07 5.31
C PRO A 16 -6.12 -0.40 4.04
N ALA A 17 -6.59 0.80 3.79
CA ALA A 17 -6.16 1.62 2.67
C ALA A 17 -5.67 2.96 3.19
N PRO A 18 -4.72 3.61 2.50
CA PRO A 18 -4.31 4.95 2.88
C PRO A 18 -5.50 5.92 2.85
N PRO A 19 -5.62 6.82 3.85
CA PRO A 19 -6.69 7.81 3.85
C PRO A 19 -6.55 8.79 2.70
N ALA A 20 -7.68 9.26 2.17
CA ALA A 20 -7.67 10.33 1.18
C ALA A 20 -7.19 11.63 1.83
N LEU A 21 -6.15 12.24 1.27
CA LEU A 21 -5.49 13.44 1.81
C LEU A 21 -5.91 14.75 1.13
N GLY A 22 -6.92 14.70 0.27
CA GLY A 22 -7.36 15.85 -0.50
C GLY A 22 -6.45 16.13 -1.69
N ASP A 23 -6.12 17.39 -1.93
CA ASP A 23 -5.44 17.81 -3.15
C ASP A 23 -3.95 17.46 -3.15
N LEU A 24 -3.52 16.61 -4.08
CA LEU A 24 -2.14 16.21 -4.31
C LEU A 24 -1.55 16.96 -5.51
N ILE A 25 -0.22 16.98 -5.61
CA ILE A 25 0.48 17.68 -6.70
C ILE A 25 0.33 16.99 -8.07
N ARG A 26 0.00 15.70 -8.05
CA ARG A 26 -0.35 14.87 -9.21
C ARG A 26 -1.53 13.98 -8.83
N PRO A 27 -2.27 13.42 -9.79
CA PRO A 27 -3.30 12.43 -9.48
C PRO A 27 -2.75 11.30 -8.60
N GLN A 28 -3.55 10.87 -7.66
CA GLN A 28 -3.19 9.88 -6.65
C GLN A 28 -2.57 8.61 -7.25
N ALA A 29 -3.17 8.08 -8.32
CA ALA A 29 -2.69 6.88 -8.99
C ALA A 29 -1.35 7.08 -9.74
N GLU A 30 -1.01 8.30 -10.14
CA GLU A 30 0.29 8.59 -10.75
C GLU A 30 1.42 8.61 -9.73
N ILE A 31 1.13 8.93 -8.47
CA ILE A 31 2.09 8.88 -7.38
C ILE A 31 2.25 7.45 -6.89
N PHE A 32 1.15 6.78 -6.58
CA PHE A 32 1.11 5.36 -6.24
C PHE A 32 -0.31 4.82 -6.43
N ASP A 33 -0.45 3.84 -7.31
CA ASP A 33 -1.72 3.15 -7.53
C ASP A 33 -1.85 1.98 -6.54
N TYR A 34 -2.38 2.26 -5.35
CA TYR A 34 -2.51 1.28 -4.28
C TYR A 34 -3.46 0.13 -4.62
N PRO A 35 -4.65 0.35 -5.21
CA PRO A 35 -5.51 -0.75 -5.64
C PRO A 35 -4.85 -1.68 -6.65
N ALA A 36 -4.12 -1.14 -7.63
CA ALA A 36 -3.41 -1.94 -8.60
C ALA A 36 -2.29 -2.79 -7.96
N PHE A 37 -1.62 -2.25 -6.94
CA PHE A 37 -0.63 -2.98 -6.16
C PHE A 37 -1.26 -4.19 -5.44
N LEU A 38 -2.39 -3.98 -4.76
CA LEU A 38 -3.12 -5.08 -4.09
C LEU A 38 -3.58 -6.15 -5.08
N ASP A 39 -4.13 -5.73 -6.21
CA ASP A 39 -4.59 -6.65 -7.27
C ASP A 39 -3.44 -7.49 -7.81
N GLY A 40 -2.26 -6.92 -7.96
CA GLY A 40 -1.06 -7.64 -8.38
C GLY A 40 -0.64 -8.73 -7.39
N LEU A 41 -0.68 -8.45 -6.09
CA LEU A 41 -0.39 -9.43 -5.05
C LEU A 41 -1.44 -10.57 -5.04
N ASP A 42 -2.70 -10.24 -5.12
CA ASP A 42 -3.80 -11.20 -5.11
C ASP A 42 -3.76 -12.10 -6.35
N ARG A 43 -3.42 -11.54 -7.50
CA ARG A 43 -3.26 -12.29 -8.75
C ARG A 43 -2.12 -13.28 -8.65
N ALA A 44 -0.96 -12.85 -8.14
CA ALA A 44 0.19 -13.73 -7.94
C ALA A 44 -0.17 -14.91 -7.01
N ARG A 45 -0.92 -14.66 -5.95
CA ARG A 45 -1.40 -15.69 -5.03
C ARG A 45 -2.37 -16.65 -5.72
N ALA A 46 -3.31 -16.14 -6.50
CA ALA A 46 -4.29 -16.93 -7.23
C ALA A 46 -3.63 -17.82 -8.29
N GLU A 47 -2.52 -17.38 -8.88
CA GLU A 47 -1.71 -18.13 -9.85
C GLU A 47 -0.78 -19.16 -9.19
N GLY A 48 -0.80 -19.27 -7.86
CA GLY A 48 -0.06 -20.27 -7.11
C GLY A 48 1.37 -19.88 -6.76
N ALA A 49 1.73 -18.61 -6.82
CA ALA A 49 3.05 -18.15 -6.40
C ALA A 49 3.31 -18.47 -4.92
N ALA A 50 4.53 -18.93 -4.62
CA ALA A 50 4.93 -19.19 -3.24
C ALA A 50 5.00 -17.88 -2.44
N PRO A 51 4.77 -17.90 -1.10
CA PRO A 51 4.84 -16.70 -0.27
C PRO A 51 6.14 -15.90 -0.45
N GLN A 52 7.27 -16.58 -0.58
CA GLN A 52 8.56 -15.89 -0.79
C GLN A 52 8.68 -15.23 -2.15
N GLU A 53 8.06 -15.80 -3.18
CA GLU A 53 7.98 -15.18 -4.51
C GLU A 53 7.09 -13.93 -4.48
N ILE A 54 5.97 -13.99 -3.79
CA ILE A 54 5.07 -12.83 -3.60
C ILE A 54 5.80 -11.72 -2.85
N ARG A 55 6.53 -12.07 -1.79
CA ARG A 55 7.35 -11.12 -1.04
C ARG A 55 8.38 -10.44 -1.95
N ALA A 56 9.16 -11.21 -2.68
CA ALA A 56 10.20 -10.66 -3.56
C ALA A 56 9.62 -9.74 -4.64
N ALA A 57 8.55 -10.17 -5.31
CA ALA A 57 7.88 -9.36 -6.32
C ALA A 57 7.22 -8.11 -5.71
N GLY A 58 6.59 -8.24 -4.56
CA GLY A 58 5.96 -7.12 -3.86
C GLY A 58 6.97 -6.08 -3.41
N MET A 59 8.09 -6.50 -2.84
CA MET A 59 9.17 -5.58 -2.41
C MET A 59 9.82 -4.88 -3.60
N ALA A 60 10.02 -5.59 -4.71
CA ALA A 60 10.53 -4.99 -5.95
C ALA A 60 9.56 -3.95 -6.50
N HIS A 61 8.26 -4.23 -6.46
CA HIS A 61 7.22 -3.29 -6.87
C HIS A 61 7.24 -2.03 -5.99
N LEU A 62 7.29 -2.19 -4.67
CA LEU A 62 7.35 -1.07 -3.72
C LEU A 62 8.58 -0.19 -3.97
N ALA A 63 9.74 -0.79 -4.21
CA ALA A 63 10.98 -0.06 -4.51
C ALA A 63 10.86 0.75 -5.81
N ALA A 64 10.34 0.14 -6.87
CA ALA A 64 10.11 0.82 -8.15
C ALA A 64 9.05 1.93 -8.03
N ALA A 65 7.96 1.67 -7.33
CA ALA A 65 6.89 2.63 -7.11
C ALA A 65 7.34 3.82 -6.26
N ARG A 66 8.21 3.60 -5.26
CA ARG A 66 8.82 4.69 -4.49
C ARG A 66 9.62 5.62 -5.40
N LYS A 67 10.44 5.08 -6.26
CA LYS A 67 11.24 5.85 -7.21
C LYS A 67 10.35 6.64 -8.18
N ALA A 68 9.37 5.97 -8.78
CA ALA A 68 8.44 6.59 -9.72
C ALA A 68 7.57 7.66 -9.06
N GLY A 69 7.07 7.40 -7.85
CA GLY A 69 6.26 8.35 -7.09
C GLY A 69 7.04 9.61 -6.72
N ARG A 70 8.27 9.46 -6.29
CA ARG A 70 9.15 10.61 -5.99
C ARG A 70 9.43 11.45 -7.24
N ALA A 71 9.63 10.81 -8.39
CA ALA A 71 9.83 11.51 -9.65
C ALA A 71 8.56 12.28 -10.06
N ALA A 72 7.38 11.68 -9.94
CA ALA A 72 6.11 12.35 -10.22
C ALA A 72 5.89 13.58 -9.33
N ILE A 73 6.21 13.48 -8.04
CA ILE A 73 6.11 14.61 -7.11
C ILE A 73 7.10 15.72 -7.50
N ALA A 74 8.34 15.36 -7.83
CA ALA A 74 9.35 16.33 -8.24
C ALA A 74 8.94 17.09 -9.51
N GLU A 75 8.39 16.41 -10.51
CA GLU A 75 7.86 17.03 -11.72
C GLU A 75 6.68 17.97 -11.41
N GLY A 76 5.80 17.55 -10.52
CA GLY A 76 4.68 18.40 -10.07
C GLY A 76 5.17 19.65 -9.35
N PHE A 77 6.19 19.53 -8.52
CA PHE A 77 6.81 20.67 -7.83
C PHE A 77 7.50 21.63 -8.81
N GLU A 78 8.20 21.14 -9.80
CA GLU A 78 8.82 21.98 -10.84
C GLU A 78 7.77 22.79 -11.62
N ALA A 79 6.60 22.17 -11.90
CA ALA A 79 5.50 22.84 -12.59
C ALA A 79 4.79 23.88 -11.71
N ASP A 80 4.76 23.69 -10.38
CA ASP A 80 4.14 24.61 -9.41
C ASP A 80 4.96 24.67 -8.13
N PRO A 81 6.04 25.52 -8.11
CA PRO A 81 6.94 25.62 -6.96
C PRO A 81 6.32 26.20 -5.69
N PHE A 82 5.11 26.77 -5.78
CA PHE A 82 4.41 27.37 -4.65
C PHE A 82 3.43 26.41 -3.98
N ALA A 83 3.24 25.21 -4.51
CA ALA A 83 2.30 24.22 -4.00
C ALA A 83 2.90 23.33 -2.89
N ALA A 84 3.61 23.89 -1.94
CA ALA A 84 4.33 23.15 -0.89
C ALA A 84 3.41 22.19 -0.10
N ARG A 85 2.18 22.63 0.21
CA ARG A 85 1.21 21.80 0.93
C ARG A 85 0.79 20.57 0.12
N ARG A 86 0.58 20.75 -1.18
CA ARG A 86 0.24 19.65 -2.09
C ARG A 86 1.39 18.65 -2.22
N VAL A 87 2.62 19.14 -2.26
CA VAL A 87 3.84 18.32 -2.26
C VAL A 87 3.95 17.51 -0.99
N THR A 88 3.79 18.13 0.18
CA THR A 88 3.83 17.44 1.48
C THR A 88 2.77 16.34 1.55
N ARG A 89 1.53 16.62 1.16
CA ARG A 89 0.45 15.61 1.11
C ARG A 89 0.77 14.48 0.15
N SER A 90 1.39 14.78 -0.97
CA SER A 90 1.79 13.78 -1.95
C SER A 90 2.85 12.82 -1.40
N TYR A 91 3.83 13.32 -0.65
CA TYR A 91 4.79 12.48 0.06
C TYR A 91 4.14 11.64 1.15
N THR A 92 3.17 12.20 1.87
CA THR A 92 2.40 11.44 2.87
C THR A 92 1.64 10.29 2.20
N TRP A 93 0.96 10.56 1.09
CA TRP A 93 0.29 9.51 0.32
C TRP A 93 1.25 8.40 -0.11
N LEU A 94 2.38 8.76 -0.70
CA LEU A 94 3.39 7.80 -1.14
C LEU A 94 3.90 6.95 0.03
N THR A 95 4.22 7.58 1.15
CA THR A 95 4.73 6.88 2.35
C THR A 95 3.67 5.95 2.94
N ASP A 96 2.42 6.40 3.04
CA ASP A 96 1.30 5.57 3.51
C ASP A 96 1.14 4.31 2.64
N CYS A 97 1.19 4.48 1.33
CA CYS A 97 1.10 3.35 0.40
C CYS A 97 2.25 2.34 0.58
N LEU A 98 3.47 2.83 0.75
CA LEU A 98 4.65 1.98 0.94
C LEU A 98 4.57 1.19 2.24
N VAL A 99 4.18 1.86 3.33
CA VAL A 99 4.08 1.24 4.66
C VAL A 99 2.95 0.23 4.71
N LEU A 100 1.75 0.61 4.24
CA LEU A 100 0.60 -0.30 4.21
C LEU A 100 0.80 -1.44 3.22
N GLY A 101 1.48 -1.19 2.11
CA GLY A 101 1.83 -2.24 1.15
C GLY A 101 2.78 -3.28 1.74
N ALA A 102 3.79 -2.85 2.48
CA ALA A 102 4.70 -3.75 3.19
C ALA A 102 3.96 -4.55 4.27
N MET A 103 3.06 -3.92 5.00
CA MET A 103 2.22 -4.57 6.00
C MET A 103 1.29 -5.61 5.36
N GLU A 104 0.70 -5.30 4.21
CA GLU A 104 -0.16 -6.24 3.47
C GLU A 104 0.62 -7.49 3.06
N ILE A 105 1.82 -7.35 2.54
CA ILE A 105 2.69 -8.49 2.21
C ILE A 105 2.93 -9.34 3.45
N ALA A 106 3.30 -8.73 4.56
CA ALA A 106 3.64 -9.45 5.79
C ALA A 106 2.44 -10.20 6.39
N THR A 107 1.28 -9.54 6.48
CA THR A 107 0.12 -10.07 7.22
C THR A 107 -0.78 -10.97 6.39
N THR A 108 -0.87 -10.74 5.08
CA THR A 108 -1.78 -11.47 4.22
C THR A 108 -1.08 -12.60 3.46
N HIS A 109 0.15 -12.37 3.02
CA HIS A 109 0.85 -13.28 2.12
C HIS A 109 1.94 -14.10 2.78
N LEU A 110 2.70 -13.54 3.73
CA LEU A 110 3.77 -14.27 4.42
C LEU A 110 3.29 -15.00 5.67
N HIS A 111 2.51 -14.34 6.48
CA HIS A 111 2.06 -14.85 7.78
C HIS A 111 0.55 -14.70 7.94
N PRO A 112 -0.26 -15.35 7.08
CA PRO A 112 -1.71 -15.25 7.19
C PRO A 112 -2.18 -15.95 8.46
N LEU A 113 -3.00 -15.25 9.25
CA LEU A 113 -3.66 -15.82 10.43
C LEU A 113 -5.08 -16.24 10.03
N PRO A 114 -5.45 -17.53 10.17
CA PRO A 114 -6.77 -18.02 9.76
C PRO A 114 -7.92 -17.39 10.56
N SER A 115 -7.65 -17.04 11.84
CA SER A 115 -8.63 -16.42 12.73
C SER A 115 -7.89 -15.51 13.70
N PRO A 116 -7.54 -14.29 13.27
CA PRO A 116 -6.78 -13.38 14.14
C PRO A 116 -7.62 -13.01 15.38
N THR A 117 -7.01 -13.23 16.55
CA THR A 117 -7.58 -12.76 17.82
C THR A 117 -7.29 -11.25 17.98
N GLU A 118 -7.96 -10.60 18.93
CA GLU A 118 -7.69 -9.18 19.21
C GLU A 118 -6.24 -8.92 19.62
N GLY A 119 -5.59 -9.88 20.28
CA GLY A 119 -4.18 -9.81 20.67
C GLY A 119 -3.19 -9.91 19.51
N GLU A 120 -3.64 -10.35 18.35
CA GLU A 120 -2.83 -10.49 17.13
C GLU A 120 -3.01 -9.34 16.14
N ARG A 121 -3.84 -8.36 16.49
CA ARG A 121 -4.03 -7.17 15.66
C ARG A 121 -2.81 -6.26 15.73
N ILE A 122 -2.39 -5.80 14.58
CA ILE A 122 -1.29 -4.86 14.43
C ILE A 122 -1.86 -3.51 14.03
N ALA A 123 -1.42 -2.46 14.71
CA ALA A 123 -1.74 -1.08 14.35
C ALA A 123 -0.47 -0.36 13.91
N LEU A 124 -0.58 0.43 12.85
CA LEU A 124 0.48 1.32 12.40
C LEU A 124 0.14 2.74 12.87
N LEU A 125 1.10 3.38 13.49
CA LEU A 125 0.95 4.73 14.00
C LEU A 125 1.97 5.66 13.35
N ALA A 126 1.47 6.68 12.66
CA ALA A 126 2.32 7.74 12.12
C ALA A 126 2.66 8.75 13.22
N VAL A 127 3.94 9.05 13.38
CA VAL A 127 4.43 9.96 14.43
C VAL A 127 5.35 11.04 13.85
N GLY A 128 5.51 12.12 14.57
CA GLY A 128 6.38 13.24 14.18
C GLY A 128 5.83 14.05 13.02
N GLY A 129 6.73 14.58 12.19
CA GLY A 129 6.37 15.41 11.04
C GLY A 129 5.54 14.68 9.99
N TYR A 130 5.78 13.40 9.81
CA TYR A 130 5.00 12.54 8.92
C TYR A 130 3.53 12.44 9.35
N GLY A 131 3.28 12.27 10.65
CA GLY A 131 1.92 12.17 11.18
C GLY A 131 1.09 13.44 11.07
N ARG A 132 1.70 14.58 10.70
CA ARG A 132 1.05 15.89 10.50
C ARG A 132 0.73 16.20 9.04
N GLY A 133 1.12 15.33 8.12
CA GLY A 133 1.09 15.49 6.67
C GLY A 133 -0.25 15.84 6.01
#